data_4f2405544749f99a318708f3730d6610
#
_entry.id   4f2405544749f99a318708f3730d6610
#
_cell.length_a   1.000
_cell.length_b   1.000
_cell.length_c   1.000
_cell.angle_alpha   90.00
_cell.angle_beta   90.00
_cell.angle_gamma   90.00
#
_symmetry.space_group_name_H-M   'P 1'
#
loop_
_entity.id
_entity.type
_entity.pdbx_description
1 polymer ?
#
loop_
_entity_poly.entity_id
_entity_poly.type
_entity_poly.pdbx_seq_one_letter_code
_entity_poly.pdbx_strand_id
1 'polypeptide(L)'
;MKLLLLFFLINNNNMNVKTATFGSGCFWCTEAIFELVEGVVDVESGYSAGDTENPTYKEVTSGTTNHAEVVSITYNPSEVSYLELLEIFWRTHDPTTLNRQGADVGTQYRSIILYHDDEQRDLATKTLEELDKSGSWASPIVTKIEKFNKFYIAEDYHQDYYALNPNNSYCSYVISPKIDKFKKVFSDILKN
;
A
#
# COMPACT_ATOMS: atom_id res chain seq x y z
N MET A 1 30.86 -9.27 50.62
CA MET A 1 30.82 -9.30 49.15
C MET A 1 29.35 -9.28 48.74
N LYS A 2 28.78 -8.05 48.44
CA LYS A 2 27.38 -7.89 48.06
C LYS A 2 27.29 -8.06 46.55
N LEU A 3 26.58 -9.08 46.10
CA LEU A 3 26.27 -9.34 44.72
C LEU A 3 25.13 -8.39 44.29
N LEU A 4 25.46 -7.39 43.47
CA LEU A 4 24.49 -6.46 42.90
C LEU A 4 23.86 -7.14 41.68
N LEU A 5 22.62 -7.66 41.81
CA LEU A 5 21.83 -8.12 40.67
C LEU A 5 21.32 -6.89 39.92
N LEU A 6 21.92 -6.62 38.79
CA LEU A 6 21.38 -5.65 37.81
C LEU A 6 20.17 -6.30 37.07
N PHE A 7 18.96 -5.92 37.47
CA PHE A 7 17.76 -6.22 36.67
C PHE A 7 17.77 -5.33 35.42
N PHE A 8 18.10 -5.88 34.28
CA PHE A 8 17.78 -5.29 33.00
C PHE A 8 16.26 -5.39 32.81
N LEU A 9 15.55 -4.28 33.01
CA LEU A 9 14.18 -4.14 32.56
C LEU A 9 14.22 -4.06 31.02
N ILE A 10 13.96 -5.20 30.39
CA ILE A 10 13.63 -5.22 28.94
C ILE A 10 12.26 -4.57 28.84
N ASN A 11 12.23 -3.29 28.48
CA ASN A 11 11.01 -2.62 28.02
C ASN A 11 10.63 -3.26 26.69
N ASN A 12 9.82 -4.30 26.72
CA ASN A 12 9.04 -4.73 25.57
C ASN A 12 7.97 -3.64 25.32
N ASN A 13 8.34 -2.58 24.62
CA ASN A 13 7.37 -1.74 23.94
C ASN A 13 6.72 -2.61 22.86
N ASN A 14 5.66 -3.33 23.20
CA ASN A 14 4.75 -3.88 22.19
C ASN A 14 4.14 -2.65 21.48
N MET A 15 4.74 -2.26 20.36
CA MET A 15 4.11 -1.28 19.47
C MET A 15 2.75 -1.89 19.06
N ASN A 16 1.67 -1.17 19.38
CA ASN A 16 0.35 -1.55 18.91
C ASN A 16 0.26 -1.18 17.42
N VAL A 17 0.65 -2.12 16.55
CA VAL A 17 0.60 -1.90 15.10
C VAL A 17 -0.70 -2.44 14.51
N LYS A 18 -1.17 -1.79 13.45
CA LYS A 18 -2.29 -2.23 12.60
C LYS A 18 -1.78 -2.50 11.19
N THR A 19 -2.61 -3.17 10.38
CA THR A 19 -2.33 -3.45 8.98
C THR A 19 -3.36 -2.79 8.08
N ALA A 20 -2.90 -2.19 6.96
CA ALA A 20 -3.72 -1.76 5.84
C ALA A 20 -3.25 -2.47 4.57
N THR A 21 -4.18 -2.79 3.63
CA THR A 21 -3.81 -3.47 2.38
C THR A 21 -4.45 -2.77 1.20
N PHE A 22 -3.60 -2.28 0.27
CA PHE A 22 -4.02 -1.48 -0.87
C PHE A 22 -3.41 -1.98 -2.18
N GLY A 23 -4.21 -1.95 -3.26
CA GLY A 23 -3.73 -2.08 -4.63
C GLY A 23 -4.04 -0.81 -5.42
N SER A 24 -3.03 -0.16 -5.96
CA SER A 24 -3.12 1.12 -6.68
C SER A 24 -2.32 1.12 -8.00
N GLY A 25 -2.29 -0.01 -8.68
CA GLY A 25 -1.45 -0.27 -9.84
C GLY A 25 -0.22 -1.09 -9.48
N CYS A 26 0.91 -0.82 -10.11
CA CYS A 26 2.17 -1.52 -9.83
C CYS A 26 2.58 -1.36 -8.36
N PHE A 27 2.78 -2.48 -7.66
CA PHE A 27 3.12 -2.49 -6.24
C PHE A 27 4.48 -1.83 -5.92
N TRP A 28 5.46 -1.83 -6.84
CA TRP A 28 6.72 -1.09 -6.64
C TRP A 28 6.51 0.43 -6.42
N CYS A 29 5.51 1.00 -7.14
CA CYS A 29 5.14 2.40 -6.95
C CYS A 29 4.49 2.64 -5.59
N THR A 30 3.60 1.73 -5.20
CA THR A 30 2.82 1.84 -3.98
C THR A 30 3.70 1.64 -2.74
N GLU A 31 4.55 0.60 -2.74
CA GLU A 31 5.56 0.32 -1.73
C GLU A 31 6.45 1.54 -1.50
N ALA A 32 7.11 2.03 -2.55
CA ALA A 32 8.03 3.17 -2.47
C ALA A 32 7.39 4.46 -1.91
N ILE A 33 6.08 4.65 -2.06
CA ILE A 33 5.35 5.78 -1.49
C ILE A 33 5.12 5.57 0.00
N PHE A 34 4.56 4.41 0.40
CA PHE A 34 4.18 4.17 1.78
C PHE A 34 5.38 3.96 2.70
N GLU A 35 6.52 3.47 2.20
CA GLU A 35 7.77 3.40 2.95
C GLU A 35 8.28 4.77 3.43
N LEU A 36 7.92 5.85 2.75
CA LEU A 36 8.35 7.21 3.11
C LEU A 36 7.50 7.84 4.23
N VAL A 37 6.39 7.22 4.63
CA VAL A 37 5.43 7.80 5.55
C VAL A 37 5.85 7.57 7.00
N GLU A 38 5.92 8.64 7.80
CA GLU A 38 6.15 8.54 9.24
C GLU A 38 5.05 7.70 9.89
N GLY A 39 5.40 6.83 10.84
CA GLY A 39 4.47 5.90 11.46
C GLY A 39 4.22 4.61 10.68
N VAL A 40 4.62 4.49 9.41
CA VAL A 40 4.67 3.22 8.69
C VAL A 40 5.91 2.46 9.13
N VAL A 41 5.70 1.25 9.64
CA VAL A 41 6.77 0.39 10.21
C VAL A 41 7.36 -0.50 9.13
N ASP A 42 6.50 -1.04 8.26
CA ASP A 42 6.89 -1.99 7.22
C ASP A 42 5.90 -1.97 6.05
N VAL A 43 6.38 -2.25 4.85
CA VAL A 43 5.57 -2.38 3.63
C VAL A 43 6.03 -3.59 2.85
N GLU A 44 5.16 -4.54 2.61
CA GLU A 44 5.44 -5.74 1.83
C GLU A 44 4.65 -5.74 0.54
N SER A 45 5.32 -5.91 -0.60
CA SER A 45 4.69 -6.14 -1.91
C SER A 45 4.16 -7.57 -2.03
N GLY A 46 2.95 -7.74 -2.58
CA GLY A 46 2.36 -9.08 -2.69
C GLY A 46 1.10 -9.13 -3.56
N TYR A 47 0.42 -10.25 -3.45
CA TYR A 47 -0.78 -10.58 -4.22
C TYR A 47 -1.95 -10.90 -3.29
N SER A 48 -3.15 -10.40 -3.65
CA SER A 48 -4.36 -10.69 -2.89
C SER A 48 -5.62 -10.58 -3.76
N ALA A 49 -6.77 -10.92 -3.20
CA ALA A 49 -8.10 -10.84 -3.83
C ALA A 49 -8.22 -11.65 -5.13
N GLY A 50 -7.50 -12.76 -5.25
CA GLY A 50 -7.58 -13.71 -6.36
C GLY A 50 -7.96 -15.11 -5.88
N ASP A 51 -7.99 -16.04 -6.84
CA ASP A 51 -8.53 -17.39 -6.64
C ASP A 51 -7.44 -18.47 -6.58
N THR A 52 -6.19 -18.14 -6.96
CA THR A 52 -5.06 -19.08 -7.01
C THR A 52 -4.28 -19.06 -5.70
N GLU A 53 -4.01 -20.23 -5.14
CA GLU A 53 -3.14 -20.34 -3.97
C GLU A 53 -1.66 -20.27 -4.34
N ASN A 54 -0.88 -19.52 -3.55
CA ASN A 54 0.56 -19.31 -3.72
C ASN A 54 0.92 -18.94 -5.18
N PRO A 55 0.30 -17.88 -5.74
CA PRO A 55 0.54 -17.50 -7.13
C PRO A 55 1.97 -17.01 -7.31
N THR A 56 2.54 -17.28 -8.47
CA THR A 56 3.79 -16.66 -8.91
C THR A 56 3.51 -15.36 -9.66
N TYR A 57 4.50 -14.47 -9.74
CA TYR A 57 4.41 -13.24 -10.55
C TYR A 57 3.98 -13.52 -12.00
N LYS A 58 4.55 -14.57 -12.61
CA LYS A 58 4.22 -14.97 -13.98
C LYS A 58 2.73 -15.34 -14.13
N GLU A 59 2.15 -16.02 -13.17
CA GLU A 59 0.74 -16.38 -13.18
C GLU A 59 -0.15 -15.16 -12.99
N VAL A 60 0.20 -14.27 -12.03
CA VAL A 60 -0.53 -13.03 -11.80
C VAL A 60 -0.54 -12.14 -13.04
N THR A 61 0.62 -11.92 -13.66
CA THR A 61 0.74 -11.08 -14.85
C THR A 61 0.10 -11.69 -16.11
N SER A 62 -0.16 -13.00 -16.11
CA SER A 62 -0.95 -13.64 -17.18
C SER A 62 -2.43 -13.28 -17.13
N GLY A 63 -2.92 -12.70 -16.00
CA GLY A 63 -4.31 -12.33 -15.79
C GLY A 63 -5.23 -13.49 -15.43
N THR A 64 -4.70 -14.72 -15.23
CA THR A 64 -5.52 -15.92 -15.00
C THR A 64 -5.81 -16.22 -13.53
N THR A 65 -5.11 -15.58 -12.60
CA THR A 65 -5.23 -15.82 -11.15
C THR A 65 -6.26 -14.94 -10.47
N ASN A 66 -6.76 -13.92 -11.16
CA ASN A 66 -7.61 -12.86 -10.61
C ASN A 66 -6.99 -12.07 -9.43
N HIS A 67 -5.73 -12.31 -9.08
CA HIS A 67 -5.04 -11.54 -8.05
C HIS A 67 -4.78 -10.09 -8.48
N ALA A 68 -4.83 -9.16 -7.50
CA ALA A 68 -4.27 -7.83 -7.64
C ALA A 68 -2.85 -7.79 -7.07
N GLU A 69 -1.99 -6.96 -7.66
CA GLU A 69 -0.79 -6.46 -7.00
C GLU A 69 -1.23 -5.52 -5.87
N VAL A 70 -0.80 -5.81 -4.66
CA VAL A 70 -1.15 -5.04 -3.46
C VAL A 70 0.08 -4.88 -2.57
N VAL A 71 0.02 -3.90 -1.68
CA VAL A 71 0.97 -3.77 -0.57
C VAL A 71 0.27 -4.02 0.76
N SER A 72 0.94 -4.72 1.66
CA SER A 72 0.57 -4.89 3.06
C SER A 72 1.38 -3.89 3.88
N ILE A 73 0.70 -2.94 4.51
CA ILE A 73 1.30 -1.82 5.24
C ILE A 73 1.11 -2.05 6.73
N THR A 74 2.19 -2.28 7.45
CA THR A 74 2.19 -2.31 8.91
C THR A 74 2.48 -0.91 9.44
N TYR A 75 1.58 -0.35 10.24
CA TYR A 75 1.68 1.02 10.72
C TYR A 75 1.36 1.18 12.21
N ASN A 76 1.93 2.20 12.84
CA ASN A 76 1.63 2.62 14.21
C ASN A 76 0.45 3.62 14.19
N PRO A 77 -0.75 3.25 14.67
CA PRO A 77 -1.93 4.12 14.62
C PRO A 77 -1.85 5.35 15.55
N SER A 78 -0.83 5.44 16.39
CA SER A 78 -0.58 6.64 17.19
C SER A 78 0.27 7.69 16.46
N GLU A 79 0.87 7.35 15.33
CA GLU A 79 1.73 8.23 14.51
C GLU A 79 1.08 8.54 13.16
N VAL A 80 0.45 7.55 12.52
CA VAL A 80 -0.31 7.72 11.28
C VAL A 80 -1.64 6.98 11.37
N SER A 81 -2.73 7.64 11.06
CA SER A 81 -4.07 7.05 11.07
C SER A 81 -4.37 6.32 9.76
N TYR A 82 -5.33 5.38 9.80
CA TYR A 82 -5.84 4.74 8.58
C TYR A 82 -6.45 5.74 7.59
N LEU A 83 -7.05 6.81 8.09
CA LEU A 83 -7.61 7.88 7.26
C LEU A 83 -6.51 8.63 6.47
N GLU A 84 -5.36 8.89 7.08
CA GLU A 84 -4.21 9.48 6.38
C GLU A 84 -3.63 8.52 5.33
N LEU A 85 -3.56 7.22 5.63
CA LEU A 85 -3.17 6.21 4.63
C LEU A 85 -4.17 6.16 3.46
N LEU A 86 -5.48 6.29 3.71
CA LEU A 86 -6.49 6.41 2.67
C LEU A 86 -6.31 7.69 1.85
N GLU A 87 -6.00 8.82 2.47
CA GLU A 87 -5.73 10.07 1.74
C GLU A 87 -4.55 9.91 0.79
N ILE A 88 -3.46 9.29 1.25
CA ILE A 88 -2.30 8.98 0.40
C ILE A 88 -2.72 8.09 -0.76
N PHE A 89 -3.45 7.00 -0.49
CA PHE A 89 -3.97 6.09 -1.51
C PHE A 89 -4.75 6.84 -2.59
N TRP A 90 -5.76 7.65 -2.20
CA TRP A 90 -6.60 8.38 -3.14
C TRP A 90 -5.85 9.43 -3.98
N ARG A 91 -4.76 10.00 -3.47
CA ARG A 91 -4.03 11.09 -4.14
C ARG A 91 -2.82 10.64 -4.95
N THR A 92 -2.45 9.37 -4.87
CA THR A 92 -1.22 8.85 -5.52
C THR A 92 -1.47 7.97 -6.73
N HIS A 93 -2.73 7.66 -7.05
CA HIS A 93 -3.11 6.92 -8.25
C HIS A 93 -4.40 7.46 -8.88
N ASP A 94 -4.77 6.97 -10.05
CA ASP A 94 -6.05 7.26 -10.69
C ASP A 94 -7.07 6.16 -10.32
N PRO A 95 -8.06 6.45 -9.46
CA PRO A 95 -9.04 5.47 -9.02
C PRO A 95 -10.19 5.24 -10.02
N THR A 96 -10.17 5.88 -11.19
CA THR A 96 -11.25 5.85 -12.19
C THR A 96 -10.99 4.91 -13.36
N THR A 97 -9.79 4.32 -13.45
CA THR A 97 -9.41 3.44 -14.56
C THR A 97 -9.56 1.96 -14.19
N LEU A 98 -10.52 1.28 -14.84
CA LEU A 98 -10.78 -0.13 -14.58
C LEU A 98 -9.62 -1.01 -15.08
N ASN A 99 -9.09 -1.87 -14.17
CA ASN A 99 -8.00 -2.80 -14.48
C ASN A 99 -6.79 -2.14 -15.16
N ARG A 100 -6.47 -0.94 -14.75
CA ARG A 100 -5.41 -0.15 -15.37
C ARG A 100 -4.89 0.91 -14.42
N GLN A 101 -3.58 1.20 -14.49
CA GLN A 101 -2.99 2.38 -13.87
C GLN A 101 -1.93 2.97 -14.80
N GLY A 102 -2.23 4.11 -15.40
CA GLY A 102 -1.35 4.74 -16.39
C GLY A 102 -1.11 3.83 -17.62
N ALA A 103 0.13 3.43 -17.84
CA ALA A 103 0.52 2.51 -18.93
C ALA A 103 0.32 1.03 -18.59
N ASP A 104 0.23 0.69 -17.30
CA ASP A 104 0.09 -0.67 -16.82
C ASP A 104 -1.36 -1.14 -17.00
N VAL A 105 -1.58 -2.18 -17.82
CA VAL A 105 -2.90 -2.71 -18.17
C VAL A 105 -3.00 -4.18 -17.75
N GLY A 106 -4.04 -4.50 -17.00
CA GLY A 106 -4.33 -5.84 -16.52
C GLY A 106 -5.11 -5.82 -15.21
N THR A 107 -5.81 -6.92 -14.91
CA THR A 107 -6.63 -7.07 -13.68
C THR A 107 -5.79 -6.93 -12.41
N GLN A 108 -4.50 -7.27 -12.48
CA GLN A 108 -3.54 -7.15 -11.37
C GLN A 108 -3.29 -5.68 -10.98
N TYR A 109 -3.48 -4.72 -11.88
CA TYR A 109 -3.26 -3.30 -11.62
C TYR A 109 -4.53 -2.54 -11.23
N ARG A 110 -5.60 -3.25 -10.87
CA ARG A 110 -6.85 -2.61 -10.45
C ARG A 110 -6.71 -1.86 -9.14
N SER A 111 -7.48 -0.80 -8.99
CA SER A 111 -7.62 -0.08 -7.73
C SER A 111 -8.48 -0.90 -6.76
N ILE A 112 -7.94 -1.22 -5.57
CA ILE A 112 -8.62 -2.02 -4.55
C ILE A 112 -8.14 -1.67 -3.13
N ILE A 113 -9.08 -1.63 -2.20
CA ILE A 113 -8.86 -1.55 -0.76
C ILE A 113 -9.33 -2.86 -0.14
N LEU A 114 -8.47 -3.53 0.63
CA LEU A 114 -8.79 -4.75 1.35
C LEU A 114 -8.86 -4.44 2.84
N TYR A 115 -10.09 -4.34 3.37
CA TYR A 115 -10.29 -3.97 4.77
C TYR A 115 -10.12 -5.15 5.73
N HIS A 116 -9.46 -4.92 6.87
CA HIS A 116 -9.21 -5.92 7.91
C HIS A 116 -10.29 -5.93 9.00
N ASP A 117 -10.98 -4.82 9.21
CA ASP A 117 -12.05 -4.65 10.19
C ASP A 117 -13.16 -3.71 9.70
N ASP A 118 -14.23 -3.61 10.49
CA ASP A 118 -15.39 -2.78 10.12
C ASP A 118 -15.06 -1.28 10.14
N GLU A 119 -14.14 -0.81 10.99
CA GLU A 119 -13.69 0.58 11.02
C GLU A 119 -13.01 0.96 9.70
N GLN A 120 -12.12 0.10 9.21
CA GLN A 120 -11.46 0.31 7.92
C GLN A 120 -12.46 0.31 6.76
N ARG A 121 -13.42 -0.64 6.77
CA ARG A 121 -14.47 -0.68 5.75
C ARG A 121 -15.27 0.61 5.71
N ASP A 122 -15.72 1.07 6.87
CA ASP A 122 -16.60 2.24 6.97
C ASP A 122 -15.87 3.53 6.58
N LEU A 123 -14.60 3.69 6.98
CA LEU A 123 -13.75 4.80 6.57
C LEU A 123 -13.45 4.77 5.06
N ALA A 124 -13.09 3.60 4.50
CA ALA A 124 -12.84 3.46 3.07
C ALA A 124 -14.09 3.78 2.23
N THR A 125 -15.25 3.27 2.64
CA THR A 125 -16.54 3.52 1.97
C THR A 125 -16.90 5.01 2.02
N LYS A 126 -16.78 5.61 3.20
CA LYS A 126 -17.09 7.03 3.39
C LYS A 126 -16.19 7.93 2.53
N THR A 127 -14.88 7.69 2.54
CA THR A 127 -13.93 8.49 1.77
C THR A 127 -14.14 8.32 0.25
N LEU A 128 -14.47 7.11 -0.21
CA LEU A 128 -14.83 6.87 -1.61
C LEU A 128 -16.05 7.68 -2.01
N GLU A 129 -17.14 7.64 -1.21
CA GLU A 129 -18.37 8.37 -1.49
C GLU A 129 -18.15 9.88 -1.48
N GLU A 130 -17.38 10.41 -0.53
CA GLU A 130 -17.05 11.83 -0.44
C GLU A 130 -16.22 12.27 -1.67
N LEU A 131 -15.24 11.47 -2.07
CA LEU A 131 -14.38 11.75 -3.21
C LEU A 131 -15.18 11.70 -4.54
N ASP A 132 -16.05 10.71 -4.71
CA ASP A 132 -16.88 10.57 -5.91
C ASP A 132 -17.88 11.75 -6.02
N LYS A 133 -18.51 12.12 -4.91
CA LYS A 133 -19.42 13.29 -4.84
C LYS A 133 -18.72 14.65 -5.02
N SER A 134 -17.42 14.73 -4.74
CA SER A 134 -16.66 15.98 -4.86
C SER A 134 -16.51 16.50 -6.28
N GLY A 135 -16.67 15.62 -7.27
CA GLY A 135 -16.43 15.94 -8.68
C GLY A 135 -14.96 16.19 -9.02
N SER A 136 -14.03 15.79 -8.14
CA SER A 136 -12.58 15.93 -8.39
C SER A 136 -12.08 15.07 -9.55
N TRP A 137 -12.83 14.04 -9.90
CA TRP A 137 -12.57 13.16 -11.03
C TRP A 137 -13.65 13.30 -12.09
N ALA A 138 -13.26 13.31 -13.36
CA ALA A 138 -14.20 13.41 -14.49
C ALA A 138 -15.00 12.11 -14.74
N SER A 139 -14.53 11.00 -14.22
CA SER A 139 -15.16 9.67 -14.36
C SER A 139 -15.45 9.08 -12.97
N PRO A 140 -16.44 8.19 -12.85
CA PRO A 140 -16.74 7.52 -11.59
C PRO A 140 -15.55 6.73 -11.04
N ILE A 141 -15.46 6.66 -9.71
CA ILE A 141 -14.44 5.84 -9.04
C ILE A 141 -14.80 4.37 -9.22
N VAL A 142 -13.81 3.56 -9.63
CA VAL A 142 -13.96 2.11 -9.84
C VAL A 142 -13.22 1.27 -8.80
N THR A 143 -12.67 1.92 -7.78
CA THR A 143 -11.97 1.24 -6.68
C THR A 143 -12.90 0.27 -5.99
N LYS A 144 -12.45 -0.98 -5.82
CA LYS A 144 -13.18 -1.98 -5.06
C LYS A 144 -12.82 -1.89 -3.58
N ILE A 145 -13.81 -2.06 -2.71
CA ILE A 145 -13.61 -2.20 -1.26
C ILE A 145 -14.10 -3.60 -0.89
N GLU A 146 -13.16 -4.49 -0.59
CA GLU A 146 -13.44 -5.90 -0.33
C GLU A 146 -12.83 -6.32 1.02
N LYS A 147 -13.38 -7.39 1.61
CA LYS A 147 -12.83 -7.91 2.85
C LYS A 147 -11.50 -8.61 2.58
N PHE A 148 -10.48 -8.28 3.39
CA PHE A 148 -9.21 -9.00 3.35
C PHE A 148 -9.44 -10.48 3.67
N ASN A 149 -8.83 -11.35 2.88
CA ASN A 149 -8.89 -12.80 3.08
C ASN A 149 -7.48 -13.36 3.27
N LYS A 150 -6.61 -13.21 2.27
CA LYS A 150 -5.27 -13.78 2.29
C LYS A 150 -4.31 -12.90 1.50
N PHE A 151 -3.10 -12.78 1.99
CA PHE A 151 -1.98 -12.12 1.32
C PHE A 151 -0.92 -13.16 0.98
N TYR A 152 -0.41 -13.10 -0.22
CA TYR A 152 0.72 -13.87 -0.67
C TYR A 152 1.87 -12.91 -0.96
N ILE A 153 2.93 -13.01 -0.16
CA ILE A 153 4.11 -12.17 -0.35
C ILE A 153 4.70 -12.41 -1.74
N ALA A 154 5.03 -11.34 -2.44
CA ALA A 154 5.69 -11.44 -3.74
C ALA A 154 7.14 -11.90 -3.55
N GLU A 155 7.74 -12.39 -4.62
CA GLU A 155 9.11 -12.90 -4.63
C GLU A 155 10.10 -11.83 -4.14
N ASP A 156 11.17 -12.24 -3.47
CA ASP A 156 12.15 -11.36 -2.81
C ASP A 156 12.68 -10.24 -3.71
N TYR A 157 12.81 -10.49 -5.01
CA TYR A 157 13.30 -9.50 -5.98
C TYR A 157 12.28 -8.37 -6.25
N HIS A 158 11.06 -8.46 -5.75
CA HIS A 158 10.05 -7.41 -5.82
C HIS A 158 10.02 -6.49 -4.60
N GLN A 159 10.56 -6.95 -3.47
CA GLN A 159 10.61 -6.16 -2.24
C GLN A 159 11.65 -5.05 -2.36
N ASP A 160 11.37 -3.85 -1.84
CA ASP A 160 12.26 -2.67 -1.90
C ASP A 160 12.72 -2.33 -3.34
N TYR A 161 11.92 -2.71 -4.36
CA TYR A 161 12.39 -2.69 -5.75
C TYR A 161 12.89 -1.33 -6.19
N TYR A 162 12.20 -0.25 -5.83
CA TYR A 162 12.60 1.10 -6.18
C TYR A 162 13.93 1.49 -5.52
N ALA A 163 14.11 1.17 -4.25
CA ALA A 163 15.33 1.49 -3.50
C ALA A 163 16.55 0.72 -4.03
N LEU A 164 16.35 -0.55 -4.40
CA LEU A 164 17.42 -1.44 -4.89
C LEU A 164 17.76 -1.24 -6.37
N ASN A 165 16.84 -0.67 -7.17
CA ASN A 165 16.96 -0.55 -8.62
C ASN A 165 16.80 0.90 -9.14
N PRO A 166 17.49 1.92 -8.57
CA PRO A 166 17.24 3.33 -8.89
C PRO A 166 17.53 3.68 -10.36
N ASN A 167 18.40 2.92 -11.03
CA ASN A 167 18.76 3.13 -12.43
C ASN A 167 17.88 2.37 -13.44
N ASN A 168 16.91 1.59 -12.97
CA ASN A 168 15.95 0.93 -13.85
C ASN A 168 15.09 1.99 -14.56
N SER A 169 14.82 1.81 -15.86
CA SER A 169 14.08 2.78 -16.65
C SER A 169 12.65 3.02 -16.12
N TYR A 170 11.96 1.97 -15.67
CA TYR A 170 10.63 2.11 -15.04
C TYR A 170 10.71 2.92 -13.74
N CYS A 171 11.71 2.67 -12.90
CA CYS A 171 11.95 3.46 -11.69
C CYS A 171 12.18 4.94 -12.01
N SER A 172 13.04 5.22 -12.99
CA SER A 172 13.40 6.60 -13.34
C SER A 172 12.27 7.37 -14.02
N TYR A 173 11.49 6.74 -14.91
CA TYR A 173 10.48 7.43 -15.72
C TYR A 173 9.07 7.36 -15.13
N VAL A 174 8.75 6.38 -14.29
CA VAL A 174 7.42 6.18 -13.72
C VAL A 174 7.39 6.45 -12.23
N ILE A 175 8.30 5.81 -11.46
CA ILE A 175 8.23 5.88 -9.98
C ILE A 175 8.80 7.21 -9.47
N SER A 176 9.99 7.62 -9.89
CA SER A 176 10.65 8.83 -9.40
C SER A 176 9.79 10.10 -9.52
N PRO A 177 9.11 10.37 -10.65
CA PRO A 177 8.21 11.53 -10.74
C PRO A 177 7.03 11.48 -9.77
N LYS A 178 6.50 10.28 -9.47
CA LYS A 178 5.44 10.09 -8.48
C LYS A 178 5.94 10.38 -7.07
N ILE A 179 7.12 9.87 -6.72
CA ILE A 179 7.79 10.11 -5.43
C ILE A 179 8.07 11.61 -5.25
N ASP A 180 8.59 12.28 -6.27
CA ASP A 180 8.86 13.72 -6.20
C ASP A 180 7.59 14.55 -5.99
N LYS A 181 6.50 14.16 -6.64
CA LYS A 181 5.18 14.78 -6.43
C LYS A 181 4.67 14.49 -5.02
N PHE A 182 4.77 13.23 -4.57
CA PHE A 182 4.34 12.80 -3.25
C PHE A 182 5.07 13.60 -2.16
N LYS A 183 6.39 13.68 -2.21
CA LYS A 183 7.21 14.45 -1.25
C LYS A 183 6.82 15.93 -1.16
N LYS A 184 6.42 16.54 -2.28
CA LYS A 184 5.95 17.94 -2.31
C LYS A 184 4.58 18.12 -1.67
N VAL A 185 3.68 17.16 -1.85
CA VAL A 185 2.29 17.25 -1.39
C VAL A 185 2.14 16.84 0.07
N PHE A 186 2.97 15.90 0.53
CA PHE A 186 2.89 15.27 1.83
C PHE A 186 4.15 15.49 2.68
N SER A 187 4.80 16.67 2.52
CA SER A 187 6.05 17.00 3.21
C SER A 187 6.01 16.82 4.72
N ASP A 188 4.83 17.00 5.32
CA ASP A 188 4.66 17.07 6.78
C ASP A 188 4.55 15.68 7.45
N ILE A 189 4.42 14.63 6.64
CA ILE A 189 4.27 13.25 7.13
C ILE A 189 5.39 12.32 6.64
N LEU A 190 6.48 12.87 6.11
CA LEU A 190 7.61 12.07 5.66
C LEU A 190 8.52 11.69 6.82
N LYS A 191 9.04 10.47 6.77
CA LYS A 191 10.17 10.05 7.62
C LYS A 191 11.36 11.00 7.46
N ASN A 192 12.00 11.34 8.57
CA ASN A 192 13.20 12.17 8.61
C ASN A 192 14.45 11.43 8.14
#